data_8c1cbee052d5f23e8fa4b1c22e5ebbad
#
_entry.id   8c1cbee052d5f23e8fa4b1c22e5ebbad
#
_cell.length_a   1.000
_cell.length_b   1.000
_cell.length_c   1.000
_cell.angle_alpha   90.00
_cell.angle_beta   90.00
_cell.angle_gamma   90.00
#
_symmetry.space_group_name_H-M   'P 1'
#
loop_
_entity.id
_entity.type
_entity.pdbx_description
1 polymer ?
#
loop_
_entity_poly.entity_id
_entity_poly.type
_entity_poly.pdbx_seq_one_letter_code
_entity_poly.pdbx_strand_id
1 'polypeptide(L)'
;IKDTYYWLLEPLSGKENFKRSIPIFSSSISVFFNDKVIASSIYDPLRNDFYFTEEGKGAFLNDHRIRVSSRKFLENSLISLQFNNSSFKIDNLFSKFQLPFQNFRIFNSSTVSLSWLCNGKLDCFIGINMDQPFIKSSKLLLRESGGFFLETNLNENNFFICANPTIHKKIIKILN
;
A
#
# COMPACT_ATOMS: atom_id res chain seq x y z
N ILE A 1 15.37 -11.56 -20.84
CA ILE A 1 15.73 -10.46 -21.78
C ILE A 1 16.50 -9.46 -20.93
N LYS A 2 17.81 -9.29 -21.22
CA LYS A 2 18.64 -8.27 -20.54
C LYS A 2 18.36 -6.90 -21.16
N ASP A 3 18.48 -5.85 -20.34
CA ASP A 3 18.36 -4.44 -20.73
C ASP A 3 16.99 -4.03 -21.31
N THR A 4 15.92 -4.53 -20.65
CA THR A 4 14.55 -4.24 -21.09
C THR A 4 13.86 -3.30 -20.12
N TYR A 5 13.29 -2.21 -20.67
CA TYR A 5 12.35 -1.33 -19.98
C TYR A 5 10.92 -1.76 -20.30
N TYR A 6 10.06 -1.73 -19.28
CA TYR A 6 8.62 -1.85 -19.49
C TYR A 6 7.85 -0.98 -18.51
N TRP A 7 6.62 -0.66 -18.89
CA TRP A 7 5.71 0.15 -18.10
C TRP A 7 4.59 -0.72 -17.57
N LEU A 8 4.22 -0.49 -16.32
CA LEU A 8 3.05 -1.06 -15.72
C LEU A 8 2.06 0.07 -15.41
N LEU A 9 0.89 0.01 -16.04
CA LEU A 9 -0.16 1.01 -15.90
C LEU A 9 -1.38 0.38 -15.20
N GLU A 10 -1.82 0.99 -14.12
CA GLU A 10 -3.13 0.77 -13.53
C GLU A 10 -4.00 2.03 -13.81
N PRO A 11 -4.84 2.02 -14.84
CA PRO A 11 -5.59 3.20 -15.25
C PRO A 11 -6.58 3.68 -14.20
N LEU A 12 -7.12 2.75 -13.40
CA LEU A 12 -8.12 3.06 -12.38
C LEU A 12 -8.10 2.02 -11.25
N SER A 13 -7.55 2.40 -10.11
CA SER A 13 -7.70 1.71 -8.83
C SER A 13 -8.92 2.28 -8.10
N GLY A 14 -9.79 1.41 -7.58
CA GLY A 14 -11.06 1.84 -6.97
C GLY A 14 -12.21 1.91 -7.98
N LYS A 15 -12.29 0.98 -8.92
CA LYS A 15 -13.32 0.94 -9.99
C LYS A 15 -14.75 1.02 -9.47
N GLU A 16 -15.09 0.29 -8.40
CA GLU A 16 -16.44 0.31 -7.83
C GLU A 16 -16.75 1.65 -7.12
N ASN A 17 -15.74 2.27 -6.52
CA ASN A 17 -15.86 3.62 -5.97
C ASN A 17 -16.16 4.63 -7.10
N PHE A 18 -15.37 4.59 -8.17
CA PHE A 18 -15.57 5.46 -9.33
C PHE A 18 -16.97 5.36 -9.92
N LYS A 19 -17.47 4.14 -10.18
CA LYS A 19 -18.82 3.90 -10.72
C LYS A 19 -19.94 4.48 -9.85
N ARG A 20 -19.70 4.60 -8.55
CA ARG A 20 -20.68 5.07 -7.56
C ARG A 20 -20.41 6.50 -7.06
N SER A 21 -19.53 7.23 -7.73
CA SER A 21 -19.11 8.59 -7.35
C SER A 21 -18.56 8.70 -5.93
N ILE A 22 -18.00 7.60 -5.37
CA ILE A 22 -17.29 7.62 -4.10
C ILE A 22 -15.89 8.18 -4.38
N PRO A 23 -15.46 9.28 -3.69
CA PRO A 23 -14.25 10.04 -4.04
C PRO A 23 -12.95 9.37 -3.56
N ILE A 24 -12.77 8.07 -3.83
CA ILE A 24 -11.60 7.27 -3.44
C ILE A 24 -11.18 6.40 -4.61
N PHE A 25 -10.40 6.95 -5.52
CA PHE A 25 -9.83 6.26 -6.68
C PHE A 25 -8.60 7.00 -7.18
N SER A 26 -7.73 6.32 -7.90
CA SER A 26 -6.52 6.89 -8.47
C SER A 26 -6.04 6.10 -9.67
N SER A 27 -5.10 6.67 -10.41
CA SER A 27 -4.34 6.00 -11.47
C SER A 27 -2.90 5.82 -11.02
N SER A 28 -2.21 4.80 -11.51
CA SER A 28 -0.78 4.65 -11.24
C SER A 28 -0.02 4.17 -12.47
N ILE A 29 1.26 4.54 -12.53
CA ILE A 29 2.19 4.09 -13.55
C ILE A 29 3.55 3.83 -12.92
N SER A 30 4.20 2.74 -13.31
CA SER A 30 5.53 2.38 -12.84
C SER A 30 6.42 1.97 -14.00
N VAL A 31 7.68 2.33 -13.92
CA VAL A 31 8.72 1.97 -14.89
C VAL A 31 9.60 0.90 -14.28
N PHE A 32 9.83 -0.15 -15.04
CA PHE A 32 10.70 -1.25 -14.67
C PHE A 32 11.90 -1.32 -15.62
N PHE A 33 13.04 -1.66 -15.05
CA PHE A 33 14.24 -2.05 -15.76
C PHE A 33 14.71 -3.40 -15.21
N ASN A 34 14.84 -4.40 -16.09
CA ASN A 34 15.21 -5.76 -15.71
C ASN A 34 14.39 -6.31 -14.52
N ASP A 35 13.07 -6.16 -14.58
CA ASP A 35 12.08 -6.58 -13.56
C ASP A 35 12.20 -5.85 -12.19
N LYS A 36 13.03 -4.82 -12.10
CA LYS A 36 13.15 -3.95 -10.95
C LYS A 36 12.45 -2.63 -11.20
N VAL A 37 11.55 -2.21 -10.29
CA VAL A 37 10.91 -0.89 -10.38
C VAL A 37 11.95 0.21 -10.11
N ILE A 38 12.06 1.17 -11.03
CA ILE A 38 13.02 2.28 -10.95
C ILE A 38 12.37 3.64 -10.77
N ALA A 39 11.11 3.79 -11.20
CA ALA A 39 10.29 4.96 -10.95
C ALA A 39 8.82 4.54 -10.83
N SER A 40 8.05 5.29 -10.05
CA SER A 40 6.61 5.04 -9.87
C SER A 40 5.89 6.34 -9.55
N SER A 41 4.65 6.46 -10.05
CA SER A 41 3.76 7.56 -9.68
C SER A 41 2.34 7.06 -9.45
N ILE A 42 1.62 7.77 -8.56
CA ILE A 42 0.19 7.60 -8.28
C ILE A 42 -0.45 8.99 -8.36
N TYR A 43 -1.57 9.10 -9.06
CA TYR A 43 -2.31 10.34 -9.17
C TYR A 43 -3.74 10.16 -8.66
N ASP A 44 -4.10 10.93 -7.62
CA ASP A 44 -5.46 11.09 -7.12
C ASP A 44 -6.06 12.35 -7.76
N PRO A 45 -6.94 12.23 -8.75
CA PRO A 45 -7.42 13.37 -9.52
C PRO A 45 -8.37 14.28 -8.72
N LEU A 46 -9.02 13.76 -7.68
CA LEU A 46 -9.99 14.55 -6.90
C LEU A 46 -9.31 15.45 -5.87
N ARG A 47 -8.14 15.05 -5.39
CA ARG A 47 -7.32 15.84 -4.45
C ARG A 47 -6.22 16.63 -5.15
N ASN A 48 -6.03 16.36 -6.45
CA ASN A 48 -4.87 16.82 -7.20
C ASN A 48 -3.54 16.43 -6.51
N ASP A 49 -3.53 15.24 -5.93
CA ASP A 49 -2.38 14.67 -5.24
C ASP A 49 -1.56 13.82 -6.22
N PHE A 50 -0.37 14.29 -6.59
CA PHE A 50 0.58 13.56 -7.42
C PHE A 50 1.73 13.01 -6.57
N TYR A 51 1.69 11.71 -6.33
CA TYR A 51 2.77 10.98 -5.64
C TYR A 51 3.79 10.51 -6.67
N PHE A 52 5.05 10.75 -6.40
CA PHE A 52 6.14 10.38 -7.29
C PHE A 52 7.34 9.86 -6.51
N THR A 53 8.03 8.89 -7.09
CA THR A 53 9.29 8.35 -6.56
C THR A 53 10.19 7.87 -7.70
N GLU A 54 11.49 8.03 -7.49
CA GLU A 54 12.56 7.45 -8.29
C GLU A 54 13.55 6.79 -7.35
N GLU A 55 14.17 5.69 -7.78
CA GLU A 55 15.08 4.92 -6.95
C GLU A 55 16.22 5.78 -6.38
N GLY A 56 16.37 5.77 -5.06
CA GLY A 56 17.39 6.52 -4.33
C GLY A 56 17.14 8.02 -4.17
N LYS A 57 16.03 8.56 -4.72
CA LYS A 57 15.75 10.00 -4.64
C LYS A 57 14.70 10.37 -3.59
N GLY A 58 14.03 9.39 -3.01
CA GLY A 58 12.96 9.59 -2.03
C GLY A 58 11.58 9.63 -2.66
N ALA A 59 10.57 9.82 -1.82
CA ALA A 59 9.16 9.91 -2.21
C ALA A 59 8.63 11.33 -2.04
N PHE A 60 7.78 11.76 -2.96
CA PHE A 60 7.25 13.13 -3.03
C PHE A 60 5.74 13.13 -3.25
N LEU A 61 5.06 14.13 -2.70
CA LEU A 61 3.69 14.53 -3.00
C LEU A 61 3.71 15.99 -3.44
N ASN A 62 3.31 16.28 -4.70
CA ASN A 62 3.29 17.64 -5.24
C ASN A 62 4.58 18.41 -4.90
N ASP A 63 5.74 17.84 -5.26
CA ASP A 63 7.09 18.38 -5.01
C ASP A 63 7.55 18.42 -3.53
N HIS A 64 6.70 18.08 -2.58
CA HIS A 64 7.07 18.02 -1.17
C HIS A 64 7.48 16.60 -0.78
N ARG A 65 8.64 16.47 -0.12
CA ARG A 65 9.14 15.17 0.34
C ARG A 65 8.23 14.59 1.41
N ILE A 66 7.81 13.34 1.21
CA ILE A 66 6.93 12.63 2.14
C ILE A 66 7.65 11.51 2.88
N ARG A 67 7.08 11.10 4.02
CA ARG A 67 7.52 9.98 4.84
C ARG A 67 6.31 9.26 5.43
N VAL A 68 6.49 7.96 5.67
CA VAL A 68 5.56 7.20 6.51
C VAL A 68 5.45 7.82 7.91
N SER A 69 4.37 7.52 8.61
CA SER A 69 4.13 8.06 9.95
C SER A 69 5.23 7.64 10.95
N SER A 70 5.36 8.41 12.03
CA SER A 70 6.24 8.09 13.16
C SER A 70 5.50 7.48 14.35
N ARG A 71 4.24 7.03 14.18
CA ARG A 71 3.43 6.43 15.26
C ARG A 71 4.07 5.15 15.75
N LYS A 72 4.04 4.94 17.07
CA LYS A 72 4.73 3.84 17.74
C LYS A 72 3.77 2.80 18.33
N PHE A 73 2.53 3.17 18.58
CA PHE A 73 1.56 2.35 19.29
C PHE A 73 0.54 1.78 18.30
N LEU A 74 0.41 0.44 18.29
CA LEU A 74 -0.46 -0.26 17.37
C LEU A 74 -1.93 0.03 17.65
N GLU A 75 -2.29 0.18 18.92
CA GLU A 75 -3.63 0.55 19.39
C GLU A 75 -4.14 1.90 18.88
N ASN A 76 -3.22 2.80 18.52
CA ASN A 76 -3.52 4.12 17.96
C ASN A 76 -3.29 4.20 16.45
N SER A 77 -3.00 3.07 15.82
CA SER A 77 -2.67 3.03 14.40
C SER A 77 -3.93 2.93 13.55
N LEU A 78 -3.93 3.60 12.39
CA LEU A 78 -4.93 3.42 11.35
C LEU A 78 -4.40 2.42 10.32
N ILE A 79 -5.16 1.34 10.13
CA ILE A 79 -4.81 0.22 9.27
C ILE A 79 -5.77 0.14 8.10
N SER A 80 -5.27 0.20 6.88
CA SER A 80 -6.08 -0.07 5.69
C SER A 80 -6.02 -1.55 5.33
N LEU A 81 -7.19 -2.12 5.02
CA LEU A 81 -7.33 -3.49 4.52
C LEU A 81 -7.78 -3.47 3.06
N GLN A 82 -7.24 -4.39 2.28
CA GLN A 82 -7.65 -4.61 0.89
C GLN A 82 -7.69 -6.12 0.61
N PHE A 83 -8.74 -6.56 -0.07
CA PHE A 83 -8.95 -7.97 -0.42
C PHE A 83 -9.16 -8.10 -1.92
N ASN A 84 -8.49 -9.05 -2.56
CA ASN A 84 -8.72 -9.42 -3.95
C ASN A 84 -9.52 -10.72 -4.11
N ASN A 85 -9.96 -11.31 -2.99
CA ASN A 85 -10.75 -12.54 -3.02
C ASN A 85 -11.88 -12.47 -1.99
N SER A 86 -13.09 -12.87 -2.40
CA SER A 86 -14.30 -12.89 -1.58
C SER A 86 -14.36 -14.01 -0.52
N SER A 87 -13.48 -15.00 -0.60
CA SER A 87 -13.49 -16.16 0.31
C SER A 87 -12.73 -15.94 1.62
N PHE A 88 -12.02 -14.83 1.78
CA PHE A 88 -11.27 -14.54 3.00
C PHE A 88 -12.19 -14.22 4.18
N LYS A 89 -12.06 -14.98 5.28
CA LYS A 89 -12.78 -14.71 6.53
C LYS A 89 -11.98 -13.73 7.40
N ILE A 90 -12.48 -12.52 7.50
CA ILE A 90 -11.81 -11.40 8.19
C ILE A 90 -11.70 -11.61 9.71
N ASP A 91 -12.59 -12.42 10.30
CA ASP A 91 -12.64 -12.68 11.75
C ASP A 91 -11.31 -13.22 12.30
N ASN A 92 -10.63 -14.07 11.52
CA ASN A 92 -9.32 -14.60 11.89
C ASN A 92 -8.22 -13.52 11.95
N LEU A 93 -8.35 -12.46 11.19
CA LEU A 93 -7.40 -11.36 11.19
C LEU A 93 -7.60 -10.48 12.43
N PHE A 94 -8.84 -10.10 12.73
CA PHE A 94 -9.15 -9.25 13.87
C PHE A 94 -8.81 -9.91 15.20
N SER A 95 -9.10 -11.21 15.36
CA SER A 95 -8.75 -11.96 16.57
C SER A 95 -7.24 -11.98 16.81
N LYS A 96 -6.42 -12.10 15.76
CA LYS A 96 -4.96 -12.05 15.89
C LYS A 96 -4.44 -10.68 16.30
N PHE A 97 -4.95 -9.62 15.70
CA PHE A 97 -4.46 -8.27 15.99
C PHE A 97 -4.95 -7.71 17.31
N GLN A 98 -6.07 -8.22 17.85
CA GLN A 98 -6.69 -7.74 19.10
C GLN A 98 -6.89 -6.21 19.12
N LEU A 99 -7.14 -5.62 17.95
CA LEU A 99 -7.33 -4.18 17.80
C LEU A 99 -8.80 -3.82 17.68
N PRO A 100 -9.21 -2.65 18.18
CA PRO A 100 -10.55 -2.15 17.95
C PRO A 100 -10.88 -2.04 16.46
N PHE A 101 -12.10 -2.42 16.05
CA PHE A 101 -12.57 -2.31 14.67
C PHE A 101 -12.46 -0.89 14.11
N GLN A 102 -12.61 0.12 14.94
CA GLN A 102 -12.48 1.52 14.56
C GLN A 102 -11.11 1.91 14.00
N ASN A 103 -10.09 1.08 14.21
CA ASN A 103 -8.74 1.31 13.68
C ASN A 103 -8.61 0.87 12.21
N PHE A 104 -9.55 0.08 11.70
CA PHE A 104 -9.50 -0.45 10.34
C PHE A 104 -10.29 0.38 9.34
N ARG A 105 -9.79 0.44 8.11
CA ARG A 105 -10.40 1.12 6.97
C ARG A 105 -10.36 0.19 5.76
N ILE A 106 -11.44 0.15 4.99
CA ILE A 106 -11.52 -0.57 3.71
C ILE A 106 -11.91 0.46 2.65
N PHE A 107 -10.93 0.94 1.89
CA PHE A 107 -11.14 2.00 0.90
C PHE A 107 -11.45 1.48 -0.50
N ASN A 108 -11.23 0.18 -0.77
CA ASN A 108 -11.37 -0.44 -2.09
C ASN A 108 -10.57 0.26 -3.20
N SER A 109 -9.45 0.87 -2.83
CA SER A 109 -8.41 1.40 -3.73
C SER A 109 -7.05 1.17 -3.08
N SER A 110 -6.32 0.20 -3.61
CA SER A 110 -5.01 -0.20 -3.06
C SER A 110 -3.96 0.91 -3.23
N THR A 111 -3.98 1.61 -4.37
CA THR A 111 -3.04 2.69 -4.65
C THR A 111 -3.29 3.91 -3.78
N VAL A 112 -4.56 4.29 -3.52
CA VAL A 112 -4.90 5.36 -2.56
C VAL A 112 -4.44 4.97 -1.15
N SER A 113 -4.73 3.73 -0.72
CA SER A 113 -4.30 3.24 0.58
C SER A 113 -2.78 3.28 0.76
N LEU A 114 -2.05 2.84 -0.28
CA LEU A 114 -0.59 2.87 -0.27
C LEU A 114 -0.04 4.30 -0.24
N SER A 115 -0.56 5.19 -1.06
CA SER A 115 -0.11 6.60 -1.11
C SER A 115 -0.34 7.31 0.23
N TRP A 116 -1.47 7.04 0.88
CA TRP A 116 -1.76 7.58 2.21
C TRP A 116 -0.87 6.99 3.32
N LEU A 117 -0.47 5.72 3.21
CA LEU A 117 0.55 5.14 4.08
C LEU A 117 1.90 5.86 3.88
N CYS A 118 2.34 6.02 2.63
CA CYS A 118 3.61 6.65 2.31
C CYS A 118 3.68 8.14 2.71
N ASN A 119 2.52 8.79 2.85
CA ASN A 119 2.37 10.17 3.33
C ASN A 119 1.99 10.27 4.81
N GLY A 120 2.05 9.18 5.57
CA GLY A 120 1.81 9.17 7.02
C GLY A 120 0.36 9.39 7.46
N LYS A 121 -0.62 9.39 6.53
CA LYS A 121 -2.06 9.45 6.86
C LYS A 121 -2.56 8.11 7.42
N LEU A 122 -1.96 7.00 6.98
CA LEU A 122 -2.15 5.66 7.52
C LEU A 122 -0.84 5.15 8.13
N ASP A 123 -0.93 4.13 8.97
CA ASP A 123 0.21 3.54 9.65
C ASP A 123 0.57 2.16 9.13
N CYS A 124 -0.43 1.47 8.59
CA CYS A 124 -0.30 0.15 8.02
C CYS A 124 -1.29 -0.04 6.86
N PHE A 125 -0.86 -0.83 5.87
CA PHE A 125 -1.69 -1.39 4.82
C PHE A 125 -1.51 -2.91 4.84
N ILE A 126 -2.62 -3.64 4.83
CA ILE A 126 -2.64 -5.09 4.73
C ILE A 126 -3.44 -5.46 3.48
N GLY A 127 -2.73 -5.90 2.47
CA GLY A 127 -3.30 -6.47 1.25
C GLY A 127 -3.36 -7.98 1.34
N ILE A 128 -4.50 -8.59 0.98
CA ILE A 128 -4.72 -10.02 1.03
C ILE A 128 -5.01 -10.51 -0.38
N ASN A 129 -4.24 -11.49 -0.85
CA ASN A 129 -4.29 -12.03 -2.20
C ASN A 129 -4.14 -10.94 -3.28
N MET A 130 -3.25 -9.97 -3.02
CA MET A 130 -2.95 -8.91 -3.98
C MET A 130 -2.22 -9.47 -5.19
N ASP A 131 -2.45 -8.86 -6.34
CA ASP A 131 -1.77 -9.22 -7.58
C ASP A 131 -0.30 -8.81 -7.57
N GLN A 132 0.57 -9.61 -8.19
CA GLN A 132 2.01 -9.38 -8.22
C GLN A 132 2.42 -8.06 -8.88
N PRO A 133 1.77 -7.57 -9.96
CA PRO A 133 2.04 -6.26 -10.52
C PRO A 133 1.92 -5.13 -9.50
N PHE A 134 0.82 -5.10 -8.73
CA PHE A 134 0.63 -4.11 -7.67
C PHE A 134 1.73 -4.21 -6.60
N ILE A 135 2.01 -5.43 -6.11
CA ILE A 135 3.05 -5.66 -5.09
C ILE A 135 4.41 -5.13 -5.57
N LYS A 136 4.81 -5.47 -6.80
CA LYS A 136 6.10 -5.02 -7.36
C LYS A 136 6.18 -3.49 -7.47
N SER A 137 5.15 -2.84 -8.00
CA SER A 137 5.12 -1.39 -8.19
C SER A 137 5.11 -0.62 -6.87
N SER A 138 4.44 -1.17 -5.85
CA SER A 138 4.28 -0.55 -4.53
C SER A 138 5.58 -0.45 -3.73
N LYS A 139 6.51 -1.39 -3.93
CA LYS A 139 7.72 -1.51 -3.12
C LYS A 139 8.62 -0.27 -3.18
N LEU A 140 8.70 0.39 -4.33
CA LEU A 140 9.58 1.55 -4.49
C LEU A 140 9.06 2.74 -3.69
N LEU A 141 7.80 3.15 -3.89
CA LEU A 141 7.22 4.30 -3.19
C LEU A 141 7.28 4.10 -1.67
N LEU A 142 6.98 2.88 -1.20
CA LEU A 142 7.04 2.53 0.21
C LEU A 142 8.46 2.63 0.76
N ARG A 143 9.45 2.05 0.08
CA ARG A 143 10.85 2.09 0.51
C ARG A 143 11.38 3.52 0.54
N GLU A 144 11.14 4.30 -0.50
CA GLU A 144 11.63 5.66 -0.62
C GLU A 144 10.95 6.64 0.37
N SER A 145 9.75 6.30 0.85
CA SER A 145 9.09 7.01 1.96
C SER A 145 9.53 6.52 3.34
N GLY A 146 10.41 5.51 3.43
CA GLY A 146 10.93 4.96 4.69
C GLY A 146 10.04 3.90 5.33
N GLY A 147 9.10 3.32 4.59
CA GLY A 147 8.29 2.20 5.04
C GLY A 147 8.96 0.85 4.81
N PHE A 148 8.40 -0.19 5.43
CA PHE A 148 8.82 -1.58 5.33
C PHE A 148 7.66 -2.45 4.85
N PHE A 149 7.97 -3.57 4.22
CA PHE A 149 6.97 -4.55 3.82
C PHE A 149 7.37 -5.97 4.21
N LEU A 150 6.36 -6.81 4.35
CA LEU A 150 6.45 -8.25 4.52
C LEU A 150 5.49 -8.92 3.54
N GLU A 151 5.97 -9.91 2.80
CA GLU A 151 5.15 -10.87 2.08
C GLU A 151 5.18 -12.20 2.84
N THR A 152 4.02 -12.74 3.16
CA THR A 152 3.90 -14.00 3.90
C THR A 152 2.61 -14.72 3.53
N ASN A 153 2.60 -16.03 3.70
CA ASN A 153 1.41 -16.85 3.50
C ASN A 153 0.88 -17.31 4.85
N LEU A 154 -0.41 -17.08 5.08
CA LEU A 154 -1.13 -17.52 6.28
C LEU A 154 -2.44 -18.19 5.85
N ASN A 155 -2.64 -19.46 6.23
CA ASN A 155 -3.86 -20.21 5.93
C ASN A 155 -4.28 -20.08 4.44
N GLU A 156 -3.39 -20.46 3.52
CA GLU A 156 -3.60 -20.44 2.05
C GLU A 156 -3.78 -19.04 1.43
N ASN A 157 -3.67 -17.98 2.20
CA ASN A 157 -3.76 -16.61 1.70
C ASN A 157 -2.39 -15.93 1.71
N ASN A 158 -2.11 -15.19 0.65
CA ASN A 158 -0.94 -14.34 0.56
C ASN A 158 -1.22 -12.99 1.21
N PHE A 159 -0.34 -12.56 2.09
CA PHE A 159 -0.40 -11.27 2.76
C PHE A 159 0.74 -10.37 2.28
N PHE A 160 0.39 -9.16 1.87
CA PHE A 160 1.31 -8.08 1.62
C PHE A 160 1.09 -6.98 2.65
N ILE A 161 2.00 -6.88 3.63
CA ILE A 161 1.86 -6.00 4.78
C ILE A 161 2.88 -4.88 4.67
N CYS A 162 2.41 -3.65 4.62
CA CYS A 162 3.23 -2.44 4.55
C CYS A 162 2.98 -1.58 5.79
N ALA A 163 4.04 -1.06 6.41
CA ALA A 163 3.90 -0.21 7.58
C ALA A 163 5.14 0.68 7.79
N ASN A 164 5.01 1.65 8.71
CA ASN A 164 6.18 2.33 9.23
C ASN A 164 7.09 1.35 10.02
N PRO A 165 8.38 1.65 10.24
CA PRO A 165 9.33 0.70 10.82
C PRO A 165 8.92 0.13 12.18
N THR A 166 8.27 0.93 13.02
CA THR A 166 7.88 0.51 14.38
C THR A 166 6.67 -0.41 14.37
N ILE A 167 5.63 -0.03 13.63
CA ILE A 167 4.40 -0.82 13.49
C ILE A 167 4.70 -2.13 12.76
N HIS A 168 5.55 -2.11 11.72
CA HIS A 168 5.97 -3.30 11.00
C HIS A 168 6.59 -4.36 11.93
N LYS A 169 7.52 -3.97 12.82
CA LYS A 169 8.12 -4.87 13.80
C LYS A 169 7.11 -5.50 14.75
N LYS A 170 6.09 -4.71 15.18
CA LYS A 170 5.03 -5.20 16.07
C LYS A 170 4.12 -6.20 15.35
N ILE A 171 3.75 -5.91 14.11
CA ILE A 171 2.90 -6.80 13.29
C ILE A 171 3.58 -8.15 13.05
N ILE A 172 4.87 -8.15 12.71
CA ILE A 172 5.63 -9.41 12.56
C ILE A 172 5.57 -10.27 13.83
N LYS A 173 5.68 -9.65 15.01
CA LYS A 173 5.60 -10.39 16.29
C LYS A 173 4.22 -11.00 16.57
N ILE A 174 3.15 -10.41 16.02
CA ILE A 174 1.78 -10.93 16.17
C ILE A 174 1.53 -12.08 15.20
N LEU A 175 2.19 -12.08 14.04
CA LEU A 175 1.99 -13.08 13.01
C LEU A 175 2.80 -14.36 13.24
N ASN A 176 3.93 -14.27 13.94
CA ASN A 176 4.78 -15.38 14.37
C ASN A 176 4.28 -16.00 15.67
#